data_8f25a3bed41793b772cd46289a2ab245
#
_entry.id   8f25a3bed41793b772cd46289a2ab245
#
_cell.length_a   1.000
_cell.length_b   1.000
_cell.length_c   1.000
_cell.angle_alpha   90.00
_cell.angle_beta   90.00
_cell.angle_gamma   90.00
#
_symmetry.space_group_name_H-M   'P 1'
#
loop_
_entity.id
_entity.type
_entity.pdbx_description
1 polymer ?
#
loop_
_entity_poly.entity_id
_entity_poly.type
_entity_poly.pdbx_seq_one_letter_code
_entity_poly.pdbx_strand_id
1 'polypeptide(L)'
;MPHIAMSSALLALANPAVVTAADNVAIFERAQLTDDVAVTSFGIIEDSRCASARFCFEADRLVIAAVVHFRGQDREVALVMGEPLQIAGGELTLKGTATPASSRGAIQLRRYRLDLEFEPIS
;
A
#
# COMPACT_ATOMS: atom_id res chain seq x y z
N MET A 1 34.83 5.42 -29.68
CA MET A 1 34.49 5.18 -29.22
C MET A 1 33.73 5.07 -28.63
N PRO A 2 33.35 5.22 -28.50
CA PRO A 2 32.51 5.36 -27.79
C PRO A 2 31.84 4.52 -27.11
N HIS A 3 31.92 3.91 -27.04
CA HIS A 3 31.47 3.13 -26.39
C HIS A 3 30.98 3.16 -25.28
N ILE A 4 31.14 3.51 -24.86
CA ILE A 4 30.94 3.90 -23.66
C ILE A 4 29.56 4.00 -23.33
N ALA A 5 28.80 4.50 -24.13
CA ALA A 5 27.43 4.63 -23.89
C ALA A 5 26.79 3.35 -23.62
N MET A 6 27.39 2.36 -24.09
CA MET A 6 26.83 1.13 -23.86
C MET A 6 26.79 0.73 -22.49
N SER A 7 27.74 1.12 -21.76
CA SER A 7 27.73 0.76 -20.37
C SER A 7 26.53 1.26 -19.67
N SER A 8 26.14 2.43 -20.03
CA SER A 8 24.95 2.96 -19.40
C SER A 8 23.74 2.14 -19.69
N ALA A 9 23.63 1.68 -20.88
CA ALA A 9 22.49 0.89 -21.22
C ALA A 9 22.47 -0.38 -20.42
N LEU A 10 23.61 -0.95 -20.20
CA LEU A 10 23.68 -2.13 -19.44
C LEU A 10 23.22 -1.92 -18.01
N LEU A 11 23.59 -0.80 -17.46
CA LEU A 11 23.17 -0.51 -16.11
C LEU A 11 21.67 -0.43 -16.01
N ALA A 12 21.05 0.17 -16.98
CA ALA A 12 19.61 0.28 -16.95
C ALA A 12 18.98 -1.10 -17.03
N LEU A 13 19.55 -1.96 -17.81
CA LEU A 13 19.02 -3.29 -17.95
C LEU A 13 19.21 -4.13 -16.71
N ALA A 14 20.19 -3.80 -15.94
CA ALA A 14 20.47 -4.57 -14.74
C ALA A 14 19.55 -4.22 -13.58
N ASN A 15 18.72 -3.20 -13.71
CA ASN A 15 17.87 -2.82 -12.62
C ASN A 15 16.77 -3.82 -12.36
N PRO A 16 16.72 -4.38 -11.18
CA PRO A 16 15.62 -5.24 -10.82
C PRO A 16 14.38 -4.41 -10.53
N ALA A 17 13.29 -5.08 -10.32
CA ALA A 17 12.10 -4.43 -9.84
C ALA A 17 12.39 -3.77 -8.50
N VAL A 18 11.92 -2.55 -8.33
CA VAL A 18 12.18 -1.76 -7.14
C VAL A 18 10.90 -1.64 -6.34
N VAL A 19 11.00 -1.96 -5.06
CA VAL A 19 9.89 -1.77 -4.14
C VAL A 19 9.75 -0.28 -3.86
N THR A 20 8.56 0.25 -4.00
CA THR A 20 8.28 1.64 -3.69
C THR A 20 7.28 1.72 -2.55
N ALA A 21 7.45 2.72 -1.72
CA ALA A 21 6.64 2.89 -0.53
C ALA A 21 6.06 4.30 -0.45
N ALA A 22 4.87 4.39 0.11
CA ALA A 22 4.27 5.66 0.47
C ALA A 22 3.82 5.52 1.91
N ASP A 23 4.43 6.31 2.79
CA ASP A 23 4.19 6.20 4.21
C ASP A 23 3.33 7.33 4.72
N ASN A 24 2.60 7.06 5.79
CA ASN A 24 1.81 8.07 6.47
C ASN A 24 0.75 8.72 5.58
N VAL A 25 0.13 7.90 4.75
CA VAL A 25 -0.87 8.36 3.78
C VAL A 25 -2.22 8.49 4.45
N ALA A 26 -2.86 9.63 4.26
CA ALA A 26 -4.18 9.87 4.82
C ALA A 26 -5.26 9.21 3.95
N ILE A 27 -6.43 9.00 4.54
CA ILE A 27 -7.59 8.56 3.78
C ILE A 27 -7.96 9.68 2.80
N PHE A 28 -8.34 9.30 1.60
CA PHE A 28 -8.64 10.17 0.46
C PHE A 28 -7.42 10.82 -0.17
N GLU A 29 -6.25 10.62 0.37
CA GLU A 29 -5.03 11.12 -0.26
C GLU A 29 -4.58 10.14 -1.34
N ARG A 30 -4.27 10.67 -2.52
CA ARG A 30 -3.75 9.84 -3.61
C ARG A 30 -2.26 9.64 -3.39
N ALA A 31 -1.87 8.40 -3.20
CA ALA A 31 -0.47 8.04 -3.02
C ALA A 31 0.09 7.52 -4.35
N GLN A 32 1.06 8.23 -4.92
CA GLN A 32 1.71 7.79 -6.14
C GLN A 32 2.81 6.81 -5.78
N LEU A 33 2.72 5.58 -6.26
CA LEU A 33 3.70 4.55 -5.94
C LEU A 33 4.72 4.36 -7.05
N THR A 34 4.24 4.33 -8.29
CA THR A 34 5.13 4.32 -9.46
C THR A 34 4.55 5.30 -10.47
N ASP A 35 5.21 5.44 -11.62
CA ASP A 35 4.68 6.32 -12.67
C ASP A 35 3.30 5.86 -13.12
N ASP A 36 3.02 4.57 -13.05
CA ASP A 36 1.78 3.99 -13.54
C ASP A 36 0.77 3.66 -12.45
N VAL A 37 1.19 3.59 -11.21
CA VAL A 37 0.36 3.05 -10.11
C VAL A 37 0.20 4.08 -9.02
N ALA A 38 -1.05 4.40 -8.70
CA ALA A 38 -1.39 5.21 -7.55
C ALA A 38 -2.54 4.55 -6.80
N VAL A 39 -2.67 4.89 -5.54
CA VAL A 39 -3.70 4.31 -4.67
C VAL A 39 -4.36 5.41 -3.87
N THR A 40 -5.69 5.39 -3.82
CA THR A 40 -6.46 6.27 -2.95
C THR A 40 -7.29 5.40 -2.03
N SER A 41 -6.98 5.43 -0.75
CA SER A 41 -7.77 4.71 0.25
C SER A 41 -8.99 5.56 0.58
N PHE A 42 -10.17 4.95 0.60
CA PHE A 42 -11.39 5.74 0.80
C PHE A 42 -12.27 5.25 1.95
N GLY A 43 -11.85 4.23 2.65
CA GLY A 43 -12.64 3.76 3.78
C GLY A 43 -11.96 2.64 4.54
N ILE A 44 -12.58 2.31 5.66
CA ILE A 44 -12.14 1.20 6.50
C ILE A 44 -13.25 0.16 6.45
N ILE A 45 -12.92 -1.04 6.02
CA ILE A 45 -13.87 -2.14 5.97
C ILE A 45 -13.96 -2.82 7.33
N GLU A 46 -12.81 -3.04 7.94
CA GLU A 46 -12.74 -3.70 9.23
C GLU A 46 -11.52 -3.20 9.99
N ASP A 47 -11.69 -2.89 11.26
CA ASP A 47 -10.57 -2.61 12.15
C ASP A 47 -10.82 -3.37 13.44
N SER A 48 -10.37 -4.61 13.47
CA SER A 48 -10.51 -5.48 14.65
C SER A 48 -9.17 -5.67 15.34
N ARG A 49 -8.23 -4.73 15.14
CA ARG A 49 -6.94 -4.82 15.78
C ARG A 49 -7.07 -4.75 17.29
N CYS A 50 -6.23 -5.52 17.94
CA CYS A 50 -6.26 -5.63 19.39
C CYS A 50 -5.52 -4.48 20.04
N ALA A 51 -6.24 -3.63 20.78
CA ALA A 51 -5.60 -2.60 21.59
C ALA A 51 -5.00 -3.21 22.85
N SER A 52 -5.51 -4.37 23.28
CA SER A 52 -5.00 -5.08 24.44
C SER A 52 -5.01 -6.57 24.15
N ALA A 53 -3.85 -7.19 24.19
CA ALA A 53 -3.73 -8.61 23.88
C ALA A 53 -4.48 -9.50 24.87
N ARG A 54 -4.88 -9.00 26.00
CA ARG A 54 -5.50 -9.81 27.02
C ARG A 54 -6.92 -10.26 26.69
N PHE A 55 -7.62 -9.48 25.86
CA PHE A 55 -9.04 -9.72 25.61
C PHE A 55 -9.37 -9.67 24.14
N CYS A 56 -8.49 -10.18 23.30
CA CYS A 56 -8.74 -10.21 21.87
C CYS A 56 -9.42 -11.51 21.48
N PHE A 57 -10.70 -11.41 21.20
CA PHE A 57 -11.50 -12.57 20.80
C PHE A 57 -11.78 -12.58 19.30
N GLU A 58 -11.45 -11.52 18.59
CA GLU A 58 -11.71 -11.41 17.17
C GLU A 58 -10.43 -11.43 16.37
N ALA A 59 -10.55 -11.53 15.07
CA ALA A 59 -9.38 -11.47 14.20
C ALA A 59 -8.71 -10.10 14.38
N ASP A 60 -7.40 -10.12 14.54
CA ASP A 60 -6.61 -8.91 14.74
C ASP A 60 -6.23 -8.35 13.38
N ARG A 61 -7.16 -7.67 12.72
CA ARG A 61 -6.99 -7.24 11.34
C ARG A 61 -7.37 -5.80 11.11
N LEU A 62 -6.70 -5.18 10.15
CA LEU A 62 -7.13 -3.93 9.55
C LEU A 62 -7.36 -4.20 8.07
N VAL A 63 -8.54 -3.90 7.57
CA VAL A 63 -8.90 -4.05 6.16
C VAL A 63 -9.39 -2.70 5.67
N ILE A 64 -8.79 -2.19 4.61
CA ILE A 64 -9.17 -0.91 4.04
C ILE A 64 -9.77 -1.08 2.65
N ALA A 65 -10.61 -0.12 2.28
CA ALA A 65 -11.12 -0.01 0.92
C ALA A 65 -10.30 1.03 0.16
N ALA A 66 -9.85 0.67 -1.01
CA ALA A 66 -9.00 1.55 -1.80
C ALA A 66 -9.33 1.44 -3.27
N VAL A 67 -8.95 2.49 -4.01
CA VAL A 67 -8.99 2.47 -5.48
C VAL A 67 -7.56 2.43 -5.96
N VAL A 68 -7.25 1.45 -6.81
CA VAL A 68 -5.97 1.37 -7.48
C VAL A 68 -6.11 2.00 -8.85
N HIS A 69 -5.30 3.03 -9.13
CA HIS A 69 -5.28 3.74 -10.40
C HIS A 69 -4.11 3.21 -11.21
N PHE A 70 -4.40 2.62 -12.36
CA PHE A 70 -3.37 2.01 -13.18
C PHE A 70 -3.67 2.25 -14.66
N ARG A 71 -2.82 3.03 -15.30
CA ARG A 71 -2.91 3.28 -16.75
C ARG A 71 -4.32 3.73 -17.18
N GLY A 72 -4.84 4.69 -16.46
CA GLY A 72 -6.14 5.27 -16.78
C GLY A 72 -7.34 4.46 -16.35
N GLN A 73 -7.13 3.35 -15.64
CA GLN A 73 -8.22 2.54 -15.14
C GLN A 73 -8.20 2.52 -13.62
N ASP A 74 -9.38 2.57 -13.05
CA ASP A 74 -9.55 2.56 -11.59
C ASP A 74 -10.20 1.25 -11.18
N ARG A 75 -9.71 0.67 -10.11
CA ARG A 75 -10.24 -0.59 -9.61
C ARG A 75 -10.34 -0.54 -8.10
N GLU A 76 -11.52 -0.85 -7.58
CA GLU A 76 -11.72 -0.90 -6.14
C GLU A 76 -11.24 -2.23 -5.61
N VAL A 77 -10.54 -2.17 -4.49
CA VAL A 77 -9.96 -3.34 -3.86
C VAL A 77 -10.11 -3.24 -2.35
N ALA A 78 -9.99 -4.38 -1.69
CA ALA A 78 -9.85 -4.45 -0.24
C ALA A 78 -8.41 -4.87 0.05
N LEU A 79 -7.74 -4.13 0.93
CA LEU A 79 -6.40 -4.47 1.35
C LEU A 79 -6.41 -4.88 2.81
N VAL A 80 -5.98 -6.11 3.07
CA VAL A 80 -5.81 -6.62 4.42
C VAL A 80 -4.37 -6.35 4.83
N MET A 81 -4.18 -5.66 5.94
CA MET A 81 -2.84 -5.29 6.40
C MET A 81 -1.95 -6.52 6.47
N GLY A 82 -0.80 -6.45 5.83
CA GLY A 82 0.18 -7.52 5.80
C GLY A 82 0.00 -8.55 4.68
N GLU A 83 -1.10 -8.48 3.93
CA GLU A 83 -1.35 -9.46 2.86
C GLU A 83 -1.16 -8.81 1.49
N PRO A 84 -0.22 -9.29 0.69
CA PRO A 84 -0.03 -8.75 -0.65
C PRO A 84 -1.22 -9.04 -1.55
N LEU A 85 -1.57 -8.04 -2.36
CA LEU A 85 -2.60 -8.19 -3.39
C LEU A 85 -1.93 -8.06 -4.75
N GLN A 86 -2.13 -9.03 -5.62
CA GLN A 86 -1.59 -8.96 -6.96
C GLN A 86 -2.49 -8.12 -7.83
N ILE A 87 -1.97 -7.00 -8.29
CA ILE A 87 -2.72 -6.03 -9.09
C ILE A 87 -1.74 -5.12 -9.82
N ALA A 88 -2.17 -4.58 -10.95
CA ALA A 88 -1.41 -3.57 -11.69
C ALA A 88 0.02 -4.00 -12.04
N GLY A 89 0.20 -5.28 -12.33
CA GLY A 89 1.50 -5.81 -12.72
C GLY A 89 2.48 -5.95 -11.56
N GLY A 90 1.99 -6.05 -10.34
CA GLY A 90 2.86 -6.20 -9.19
C GLY A 90 2.11 -6.64 -7.96
N GLU A 91 2.69 -6.38 -6.80
CA GLU A 91 2.07 -6.68 -5.51
C GLU A 91 1.91 -5.41 -4.71
N LEU A 92 0.68 -5.13 -4.32
CA LEU A 92 0.36 -3.99 -3.47
C LEU A 92 0.07 -4.49 -2.06
N THR A 93 0.69 -3.89 -1.07
CA THR A 93 0.52 -4.30 0.32
C THR A 93 0.29 -3.09 1.20
N LEU A 94 -0.71 -3.18 2.07
CA LEU A 94 -0.83 -2.28 3.20
C LEU A 94 0.12 -2.82 4.26
N LYS A 95 1.27 -2.16 4.43
CA LYS A 95 2.33 -2.66 5.31
C LYS A 95 2.03 -2.42 6.78
N GLY A 96 1.38 -1.33 7.06
CA GLY A 96 1.11 -0.97 8.44
C GLY A 96 0.36 0.33 8.54
N THR A 97 0.21 0.80 9.76
CA THR A 97 -0.43 2.07 10.05
C THR A 97 0.20 2.67 11.31
N ALA A 98 0.39 3.99 11.28
CA ALA A 98 0.86 4.69 12.47
C ALA A 98 -0.28 4.94 13.46
N THR A 99 -1.52 4.69 13.04
CA THR A 99 -2.69 4.93 13.89
C THR A 99 -2.87 3.77 14.84
N PRO A 100 -2.80 3.99 16.15
CA PRO A 100 -2.92 2.87 17.09
C PRO A 100 -4.33 2.31 17.13
N ALA A 101 -4.44 1.05 17.50
CA ALA A 101 -5.73 0.41 17.69
C ALA A 101 -6.45 1.09 18.85
N SER A 102 -7.78 1.16 18.76
CA SER A 102 -8.59 1.80 19.78
C SER A 102 -9.25 0.76 20.66
N SER A 103 -9.24 1.00 21.98
CA SER A 103 -9.98 0.18 22.92
C SER A 103 -11.35 0.76 23.22
N ARG A 104 -11.71 1.88 22.60
CA ARG A 104 -12.92 2.62 22.95
C ARG A 104 -13.90 2.81 21.79
N GLY A 105 -13.80 2.01 20.77
CA GLY A 105 -14.71 2.09 19.64
C GLY A 105 -14.03 2.60 18.39
N ALA A 106 -14.83 3.10 17.46
CA ALA A 106 -14.35 3.43 16.13
C ALA A 106 -13.40 4.60 16.14
N ILE A 107 -12.37 4.49 15.31
CA ILE A 107 -11.41 5.57 15.07
C ILE A 107 -11.99 6.44 13.96
N GLN A 108 -11.89 7.75 14.11
CA GLN A 108 -12.34 8.67 13.06
C GLN A 108 -11.50 8.47 11.79
N LEU A 109 -12.17 8.45 10.65
CA LEU A 109 -11.54 8.16 9.37
C LEU A 109 -10.35 9.07 9.09
N ARG A 110 -10.46 10.34 9.40
CA ARG A 110 -9.40 11.34 9.16
C ARG A 110 -8.13 11.08 9.98
N ARG A 111 -8.21 10.21 10.97
CA ARG A 111 -7.06 9.94 11.84
C ARG A 111 -6.19 8.80 11.33
N TYR A 112 -6.68 8.04 10.37
CA TYR A 112 -5.89 6.94 9.84
C TYR A 112 -4.72 7.46 9.02
N ARG A 113 -3.58 6.83 9.22
CA ARG A 113 -2.38 7.03 8.41
C ARG A 113 -1.86 5.67 8.02
N LEU A 114 -1.67 5.47 6.73
CA LEU A 114 -1.43 4.15 6.16
C LEU A 114 -0.07 4.10 5.50
N ASP A 115 0.59 2.97 5.61
CA ASP A 115 1.86 2.72 4.94
C ASP A 115 1.63 1.69 3.84
N LEU A 116 1.85 2.11 2.61
CA LEU A 116 1.61 1.30 1.43
C LEU A 116 2.92 0.98 0.73
N GLU A 117 2.96 -0.19 0.10
CA GLU A 117 4.15 -0.61 -0.62
C GLU A 117 3.74 -1.31 -1.90
N PHE A 118 4.44 -1.05 -2.98
CA PHE A 118 4.19 -1.70 -4.25
C PHE A 118 5.48 -2.27 -4.80
N GLU A 119 5.45 -3.54 -5.17
CA GLU A 119 6.58 -4.23 -5.77
C GLU A 119 6.19 -4.67 -7.16
N PRO A 120 6.75 -4.06 -8.22
CA PRO A 120 6.46 -4.51 -9.58
C PRO A 120 6.98 -5.92 -9.80
N ILE A 121 6.24 -6.70 -10.57
CA ILE A 121 6.70 -8.01 -10.98
C ILE A 121 7.30 -7.85 -12.37
N SER A 122 8.53 -8.22 -12.50
CA SER A 122 9.25 -8.06 -13.78
C SER A 122 9.01 -9.24 -14.71
#